data_15854344c9738d88629e179bcede32ed
#
_entry.id   15854344c9738d88629e179bcede32ed
#
_cell.length_a   1.000
_cell.length_b   1.000
_cell.length_c   1.000
_cell.angle_alpha   90.00
_cell.angle_beta   90.00
_cell.angle_gamma   90.00
#
_symmetry.space_group_name_H-M   'P 1'
#
loop_
_entity.id
_entity.type
_entity.pdbx_description
1 polymer ?
#
loop_
_entity_poly.entity_id
_entity_poly.type
_entity_poly.pdbx_seq_one_letter_code
_entity_poly.pdbx_strand_id
1 'polypeptide(L)'
;MQYYTFKPLEKSSMKKRIRGRIKKKKGPVNAKRTKHDGIQFASGLEKYMYIALKKAKIKAKYEGQTYVVQEGYEFKNKSYERQSNGKGEFKNRGEKKILPIKYTPDFVSDSFIIECKGRANESFPLRWKMFKKYVKVHMPHVTLYKPQNQKECDTVIELITKNKIK
;
A
#
# COMPACT_ATOMS: atom_id res chain seq x y z
N MET A 1 -35.61 10.24 1.30
CA MET A 1 -34.75 9.08 1.63
C MET A 1 -34.68 8.19 0.41
N GLN A 2 -33.55 8.14 -0.28
CA GLN A 2 -33.34 7.26 -1.43
C GLN A 2 -32.82 5.92 -0.93
N TYR A 3 -33.60 4.86 -1.06
CA TYR A 3 -33.19 3.50 -0.76
C TYR A 3 -32.36 2.96 -1.93
N TYR A 4 -31.09 2.65 -1.71
CA TYR A 4 -30.28 1.92 -2.67
C TYR A 4 -30.71 0.45 -2.66
N THR A 5 -31.42 0.03 -3.70
CA THR A 5 -31.73 -1.38 -3.93
C THR A 5 -30.50 -2.08 -4.52
N PHE A 6 -29.90 -2.99 -3.77
CA PHE A 6 -28.88 -3.90 -4.30
C PHE A 6 -29.53 -4.89 -5.26
N LYS A 7 -29.16 -4.84 -6.56
CA LYS A 7 -29.48 -5.92 -7.50
C LYS A 7 -28.60 -7.13 -7.19
N PRO A 8 -29.19 -8.36 -7.08
CA PRO A 8 -28.39 -9.58 -6.93
C PRO A 8 -27.56 -9.83 -8.19
N LEU A 9 -26.32 -10.22 -8.01
CA LEU A 9 -25.43 -10.66 -9.11
C LEU A 9 -25.93 -11.98 -9.68
N GLU A 10 -26.24 -12.02 -10.96
CA GLU A 10 -26.58 -13.24 -11.68
C GLU A 10 -25.46 -14.27 -11.60
N LYS A 11 -25.80 -15.51 -11.27
CA LYS A 11 -24.88 -16.64 -11.22
C LYS A 11 -24.44 -17.03 -12.63
N SER A 12 -23.26 -16.58 -13.04
CA SER A 12 -22.64 -17.05 -14.28
C SER A 12 -22.21 -18.51 -14.12
N SER A 13 -22.51 -19.34 -15.11
CA SER A 13 -22.21 -20.77 -15.15
C SER A 13 -20.72 -21.05 -15.06
N MET A 14 -20.29 -21.71 -13.98
CA MET A 14 -18.88 -22.10 -13.79
C MET A 14 -18.51 -23.26 -14.71
N LYS A 15 -17.72 -22.99 -15.76
CA LYS A 15 -17.00 -24.03 -16.54
C LYS A 15 -16.00 -24.74 -15.60
N LYS A 16 -16.12 -26.07 -15.45
CA LYS A 16 -15.15 -26.91 -14.70
C LYS A 16 -13.74 -26.72 -15.26
N ARG A 17 -12.88 -26.06 -14.47
CA ARG A 17 -11.45 -25.96 -14.79
C ARG A 17 -10.74 -27.27 -14.47
N ILE A 18 -10.09 -27.86 -15.47
CA ILE A 18 -9.17 -29.01 -15.33
C ILE A 18 -8.07 -28.63 -14.33
N ARG A 19 -7.92 -29.43 -13.26
CA ARG A 19 -6.90 -29.23 -12.24
C ARG A 19 -5.51 -29.46 -12.83
N GLY A 20 -4.85 -28.40 -13.28
CA GLY A 20 -3.42 -28.40 -13.54
C GLY A 20 -2.63 -28.58 -12.25
N ARG A 21 -1.46 -29.26 -12.35
CA ARG A 21 -0.52 -29.57 -11.27
C ARG A 21 -0.28 -28.35 -10.38
N ILE A 22 -0.72 -28.40 -9.11
CA ILE A 22 -0.60 -27.29 -8.14
C ILE A 22 0.91 -27.11 -7.85
N LYS A 23 1.53 -26.06 -8.43
CA LYS A 23 2.87 -25.64 -8.00
C LYS A 23 2.78 -25.23 -6.53
N LYS A 24 3.57 -25.91 -5.65
CA LYS A 24 3.67 -25.54 -4.21
C LYS A 24 3.91 -24.04 -4.13
N LYS A 25 3.00 -23.29 -3.52
CA LYS A 25 3.19 -21.88 -3.25
C LYS A 25 4.43 -21.74 -2.37
N LYS A 26 5.47 -21.08 -2.88
CA LYS A 26 6.61 -20.68 -2.03
C LYS A 26 6.03 -19.83 -0.90
N GLY A 27 6.44 -20.12 0.36
CA GLY A 27 6.00 -19.37 1.53
C GLY A 27 6.22 -17.85 1.42
N PRO A 28 5.74 -17.05 2.37
CA PRO A 28 5.89 -15.62 2.34
C PRO A 28 7.37 -15.24 2.23
N VAL A 29 7.72 -14.45 1.21
CA VAL A 29 9.06 -13.88 1.08
C VAL A 29 9.18 -12.77 2.11
N ASN A 30 9.85 -13.04 3.23
CA ASN A 30 10.18 -12.03 4.22
C ASN A 30 11.27 -11.13 3.66
N ALA A 31 10.98 -9.85 3.50
CA ALA A 31 11.97 -8.85 3.14
C ALA A 31 13.05 -8.81 4.24
N LYS A 32 14.34 -8.87 3.84
CA LYS A 32 15.45 -8.74 4.78
C LYS A 32 15.71 -7.26 5.04
N ARG A 33 15.64 -6.86 6.29
CA ARG A 33 16.04 -5.51 6.72
C ARG A 33 17.53 -5.29 6.42
N THR A 34 17.87 -4.12 5.93
CA THR A 34 19.25 -3.75 5.57
C THR A 34 19.58 -2.37 6.11
N LYS A 35 20.87 -2.12 6.46
CA LYS A 35 21.32 -0.82 6.95
C LYS A 35 22.24 -0.16 5.92
N HIS A 36 22.13 1.15 5.74
CA HIS A 36 23.01 1.97 4.91
C HIS A 36 22.95 3.42 5.36
N ASP A 37 24.07 4.12 5.41
CA ASP A 37 24.18 5.53 5.87
C ASP A 37 23.46 5.79 7.21
N GLY A 38 23.54 4.85 8.15
CA GLY A 38 22.85 4.96 9.44
C GLY A 38 21.35 4.68 9.41
N ILE A 39 20.73 4.60 8.22
CA ILE A 39 19.30 4.37 8.04
C ILE A 39 19.03 2.87 7.95
N GLN A 40 17.98 2.41 8.64
CA GLN A 40 17.50 1.03 8.57
C GLN A 40 16.35 0.94 7.57
N PHE A 41 16.54 0.22 6.46
CA PHE A 41 15.52 -0.02 5.44
C PHE A 41 14.77 -1.32 5.71
N ALA A 42 13.46 -1.34 5.48
CA ALA A 42 12.64 -2.53 5.63
C ALA A 42 12.92 -3.58 4.54
N SER A 43 13.48 -3.18 3.40
CA SER A 43 13.83 -4.09 2.29
C SER A 43 15.09 -3.68 1.54
N GLY A 44 15.68 -4.64 0.80
CA GLY A 44 16.79 -4.36 -0.10
C GLY A 44 16.39 -3.45 -1.28
N LEU A 45 15.12 -3.46 -1.70
CA LEU A 45 14.64 -2.59 -2.78
C LEU A 45 14.57 -1.12 -2.35
N GLU A 46 14.11 -0.85 -1.12
CA GLU A 46 14.14 0.49 -0.53
C GLU A 46 15.57 1.04 -0.41
N LYS A 47 16.51 0.20 0.10
CA LYS A 47 17.93 0.56 0.12
C LYS A 47 18.46 0.88 -1.28
N TYR A 48 18.12 0.08 -2.30
CA TYR A 48 18.54 0.31 -3.67
C TYR A 48 18.02 1.67 -4.17
N MET A 49 16.73 1.95 -3.99
CA MET A 49 16.12 3.23 -4.37
C MET A 49 16.77 4.41 -3.67
N TYR A 50 17.07 4.30 -2.37
CA TYR A 50 17.78 5.33 -1.62
C TYR A 50 19.13 5.67 -2.25
N ILE A 51 19.94 4.65 -2.56
CA ILE A 51 21.25 4.83 -3.20
C ILE A 51 21.09 5.47 -4.59
N ALA A 52 20.10 5.03 -5.38
CA ALA A 52 19.83 5.58 -6.71
C ALA A 52 19.42 7.07 -6.65
N LEU A 53 18.53 7.43 -5.73
CA LEU A 53 18.13 8.83 -5.48
C LEU A 53 19.34 9.70 -5.09
N LYS A 54 20.17 9.21 -4.16
CA LYS A 54 21.39 9.90 -3.69
C LYS A 54 22.39 10.12 -4.82
N LYS A 55 22.65 9.08 -5.63
CA LYS A 55 23.54 9.14 -6.80
C LYS A 55 23.05 10.14 -7.85
N ALA A 56 21.76 10.21 -8.07
CA ALA A 56 21.12 11.16 -8.99
C ALA A 56 20.92 12.56 -8.39
N LYS A 57 21.37 12.83 -7.15
CA LYS A 57 21.19 14.10 -6.41
C LYS A 57 19.71 14.52 -6.33
N ILE A 58 18.80 13.56 -6.25
CA ILE A 58 17.36 13.78 -6.10
C ILE A 58 17.02 13.77 -4.61
N LYS A 59 16.46 14.88 -4.11
CA LYS A 59 16.06 15.01 -2.70
C LYS A 59 14.72 14.31 -2.46
N ALA A 60 14.71 13.36 -1.53
CA ALA A 60 13.51 12.73 -0.99
C ALA A 60 13.81 12.24 0.44
N LYS A 61 12.81 12.28 1.32
CA LYS A 61 12.92 11.81 2.71
C LYS A 61 12.41 10.39 2.80
N TYR A 62 13.21 9.48 3.36
CA TYR A 62 12.78 8.11 3.65
C TYR A 62 11.81 8.12 4.83
N GLU A 63 10.63 7.48 4.67
CA GLU A 63 9.51 7.48 5.63
C GLU A 63 9.20 8.88 6.20
N GLY A 64 9.40 9.93 5.35
CA GLY A 64 9.42 11.33 5.79
C GLY A 64 8.09 11.86 6.30
N GLN A 65 6.96 11.21 5.97
CA GLN A 65 5.62 11.65 6.37
C GLN A 65 4.63 10.50 6.41
N THR A 66 3.75 10.54 7.42
CA THR A 66 2.61 9.62 7.55
C THR A 66 1.31 10.36 7.26
N TYR A 67 0.48 9.80 6.41
CA TYR A 67 -0.80 10.37 5.96
C TYR A 67 -1.97 9.61 6.60
N VAL A 68 -2.99 10.32 7.06
CA VAL A 68 -4.26 9.73 7.48
C VAL A 68 -5.13 9.59 6.24
N VAL A 69 -5.25 8.35 5.72
CA VAL A 69 -6.00 8.06 4.49
C VAL A 69 -7.47 7.75 4.74
N GLN A 70 -7.82 7.48 5.98
CA GLN A 70 -9.17 7.34 6.50
C GLN A 70 -9.18 7.83 7.93
N GLU A 71 -10.01 8.79 8.23
CA GLU A 71 -10.19 9.28 9.60
C GLU A 71 -10.80 8.21 10.50
N GLY A 72 -10.45 8.25 11.78
CA GLY A 72 -11.10 7.44 12.79
C GLY A 72 -12.52 7.92 13.06
N TYR A 73 -13.38 7.01 13.51
CA TYR A 73 -14.77 7.33 13.81
C TYR A 73 -15.33 6.46 14.95
N GLU A 74 -16.44 6.88 15.51
CA GLU A 74 -17.21 6.07 16.45
C GLU A 74 -18.18 5.18 15.69
N PHE A 75 -18.04 3.87 15.87
CA PHE A 75 -18.98 2.89 15.34
C PHE A 75 -20.02 2.57 16.43
N LYS A 76 -21.23 3.12 16.28
CA LYS A 76 -22.31 3.02 17.28
C LYS A 76 -23.20 1.77 17.10
N ASN A 77 -23.03 1.04 16.01
CA ASN A 77 -23.86 -0.14 15.73
C ASN A 77 -23.29 -1.39 16.42
N LYS A 78 -24.16 -2.36 16.70
CA LYS A 78 -23.74 -3.69 17.14
C LYS A 78 -23.04 -4.42 15.99
N SER A 79 -21.96 -5.13 16.30
CA SER A 79 -21.22 -5.99 15.37
C SER A 79 -20.86 -7.26 16.11
N TYR A 80 -21.47 -8.38 15.74
CA TYR A 80 -21.19 -9.68 16.34
C TYR A 80 -20.05 -10.36 15.58
N GLU A 81 -18.92 -10.49 16.22
CA GLU A 81 -17.70 -11.03 15.61
C GLU A 81 -16.78 -11.68 16.63
N ARG A 82 -15.88 -12.54 16.17
CA ARG A 82 -14.72 -12.99 16.96
C ARG A 82 -13.63 -11.93 16.90
N GLN A 83 -12.55 -12.10 17.67
CA GLN A 83 -11.35 -11.28 17.52
C GLN A 83 -10.77 -11.43 16.11
N SER A 84 -10.05 -10.42 15.62
CA SER A 84 -9.42 -10.42 14.29
C SER A 84 -8.45 -11.58 14.05
N ASN A 85 -7.93 -12.20 15.10
CA ASN A 85 -7.10 -13.41 15.04
C ASN A 85 -7.93 -14.72 14.95
N GLY A 86 -9.25 -14.64 14.84
CA GLY A 86 -10.17 -15.77 14.79
C GLY A 86 -10.43 -16.46 16.15
N LYS A 87 -9.80 -16.01 17.24
CA LYS A 87 -9.95 -16.55 18.59
C LYS A 87 -11.03 -15.82 19.40
N GLY A 88 -11.31 -16.36 20.59
CA GLY A 88 -12.28 -15.77 21.53
C GLY A 88 -13.73 -16.04 21.15
N GLU A 89 -14.63 -15.53 21.99
CA GLU A 89 -16.07 -15.71 21.83
C GLU A 89 -16.64 -14.86 20.70
N PHE A 90 -17.68 -15.37 20.06
CA PHE A 90 -18.54 -14.62 19.13
C PHE A 90 -19.49 -13.76 19.93
N LYS A 91 -19.21 -12.47 20.03
CA LYS A 91 -19.98 -11.50 20.80
C LYS A 91 -20.02 -10.12 20.16
N ASN A 92 -20.89 -9.24 20.65
CA ASN A 92 -20.91 -7.84 20.20
C ASN A 92 -19.55 -7.18 20.47
N ARG A 93 -18.92 -6.71 19.40
CA ARG A 93 -17.67 -5.94 19.40
C ARG A 93 -17.81 -4.62 18.65
N GLY A 94 -19.04 -4.25 18.36
CA GLY A 94 -19.41 -2.90 17.92
C GLY A 94 -19.34 -1.89 19.05
N GLU A 95 -19.99 -0.75 18.88
CA GLU A 95 -20.07 0.33 19.88
C GLU A 95 -18.68 0.77 20.37
N LYS A 96 -17.76 0.94 19.42
CA LYS A 96 -16.34 1.23 19.71
C LYS A 96 -15.80 2.31 18.80
N LYS A 97 -14.72 2.95 19.25
CA LYS A 97 -13.92 3.85 18.42
C LYS A 97 -13.10 3.05 17.43
N ILE A 98 -13.27 3.36 16.15
CA ILE A 98 -12.43 2.84 15.04
C ILE A 98 -11.28 3.82 14.84
N LEU A 99 -10.05 3.28 14.90
CA LEU A 99 -8.85 4.08 14.72
C LEU A 99 -8.65 4.49 13.26
N PRO A 100 -7.97 5.62 13.02
CA PRO A 100 -7.66 6.06 11.66
C PRO A 100 -6.75 5.06 10.92
N ILE A 101 -6.95 4.95 9.61
CA ILE A 101 -6.04 4.21 8.74
C ILE A 101 -4.95 5.17 8.28
N LYS A 102 -3.70 4.84 8.61
CA LYS A 102 -2.53 5.64 8.26
C LYS A 102 -1.72 4.95 7.16
N TYR A 103 -1.05 5.76 6.35
CA TYR A 103 -0.15 5.31 5.29
C TYR A 103 1.17 6.09 5.33
N THR A 104 2.29 5.38 5.41
CA THR A 104 3.63 5.95 5.36
C THR A 104 4.33 5.41 4.12
N PRO A 105 4.48 6.21 3.05
CA PRO A 105 5.22 5.79 1.86
C PRO A 105 6.73 5.78 2.12
N ASP A 106 7.46 5.00 1.31
CA ASP A 106 8.91 4.83 1.52
C ASP A 106 9.71 6.12 1.29
N PHE A 107 9.41 6.88 0.24
CA PHE A 107 10.11 8.14 -0.04
C PHE A 107 9.13 9.25 -0.40
N VAL A 108 9.35 10.43 0.21
CA VAL A 108 8.51 11.62 0.02
C VAL A 108 9.35 12.80 -0.43
N SER A 109 8.90 13.48 -1.48
CA SER A 109 9.42 14.74 -2.00
C SER A 109 8.25 15.68 -2.28
N ASP A 110 8.50 16.96 -2.55
CA ASP A 110 7.46 17.96 -2.82
C ASP A 110 6.66 17.67 -4.10
N SER A 111 7.27 17.04 -5.10
CA SER A 111 6.66 16.77 -6.42
C SER A 111 6.37 15.30 -6.71
N PHE A 112 6.86 14.38 -5.88
CA PHE A 112 6.64 12.95 -6.08
C PHE A 112 6.70 12.15 -4.78
N ILE A 113 6.09 10.97 -4.82
CA ILE A 113 6.13 9.97 -3.76
C ILE A 113 6.46 8.62 -4.37
N ILE A 114 7.35 7.84 -3.71
CA ILE A 114 7.76 6.51 -4.17
C ILE A 114 7.40 5.48 -3.09
N GLU A 115 6.79 4.39 -3.52
CA GLU A 115 6.53 3.17 -2.73
C GLU A 115 7.24 1.98 -3.38
N CYS A 116 8.27 1.45 -2.74
CA CYS A 116 9.03 0.29 -3.21
C CYS A 116 8.34 -1.00 -2.78
N LYS A 117 7.66 -1.71 -3.72
CA LYS A 117 6.85 -2.87 -3.36
C LYS A 117 7.08 -4.05 -4.27
N GLY A 118 8.06 -4.91 -3.93
CA GLY A 118 8.35 -6.12 -4.70
C GLY A 118 7.17 -7.08 -4.74
N ARG A 119 6.72 -7.58 -3.58
CA ARG A 119 5.52 -8.43 -3.46
C ARG A 119 4.53 -7.78 -2.51
N ALA A 120 3.33 -7.51 -3.02
CA ALA A 120 2.26 -6.97 -2.20
C ALA A 120 1.66 -8.05 -1.28
N ASN A 121 1.38 -7.71 -0.02
CA ASN A 121 0.53 -8.50 0.85
C ASN A 121 -0.95 -8.21 0.54
N GLU A 122 -1.89 -8.95 1.15
CA GLU A 122 -3.32 -8.84 0.86
C GLU A 122 -3.91 -7.45 1.16
N SER A 123 -3.43 -6.78 2.20
CA SER A 123 -3.93 -5.46 2.61
C SER A 123 -3.37 -4.30 1.78
N PHE A 124 -2.23 -4.47 1.15
CA PHE A 124 -1.54 -3.40 0.42
C PHE A 124 -2.37 -2.82 -0.74
N PRO A 125 -3.01 -3.62 -1.61
CA PRO A 125 -3.79 -3.08 -2.73
C PRO A 125 -4.90 -2.12 -2.30
N LEU A 126 -5.59 -2.44 -1.19
CA LEU A 126 -6.63 -1.59 -0.63
C LEU A 126 -6.04 -0.28 -0.08
N ARG A 127 -5.00 -0.37 0.77
CA ARG A 127 -4.34 0.80 1.34
C ARG A 127 -3.75 1.71 0.26
N TRP A 128 -3.18 1.14 -0.80
CA TRP A 128 -2.66 1.90 -1.93
C TRP A 128 -3.76 2.62 -2.71
N LYS A 129 -4.95 2.01 -2.90
CA LYS A 129 -6.11 2.68 -3.49
C LYS A 129 -6.59 3.86 -2.63
N MET A 130 -6.66 3.67 -1.32
CA MET A 130 -7.03 4.73 -0.38
C MET A 130 -6.02 5.88 -0.43
N PHE A 131 -4.72 5.58 -0.45
CA PHE A 131 -3.67 6.58 -0.56
C PHE A 131 -3.74 7.35 -1.89
N LYS A 132 -3.99 6.66 -3.02
CA LYS A 132 -4.24 7.34 -4.31
C LYS A 132 -5.42 8.30 -4.27
N LYS A 133 -6.51 7.93 -3.59
CA LYS A 133 -7.66 8.84 -3.39
C LYS A 133 -7.25 10.06 -2.57
N TYR A 134 -6.48 9.85 -1.51
CA TYR A 134 -5.94 10.93 -0.67
C TYR A 134 -5.08 11.90 -1.50
N VAL A 135 -4.11 11.39 -2.27
CA VAL A 135 -3.23 12.20 -3.11
C VAL A 135 -4.02 12.96 -4.17
N LYS A 136 -5.01 12.33 -4.82
CA LYS A 136 -5.89 13.02 -5.79
C LYS A 136 -6.57 14.25 -5.19
N VAL A 137 -7.00 14.19 -3.93
CA VAL A 137 -7.76 15.27 -3.27
C VAL A 137 -6.83 16.34 -2.70
N HIS A 138 -5.76 15.93 -2.01
CA HIS A 138 -4.95 16.84 -1.19
C HIS A 138 -3.62 17.25 -1.85
N MET A 139 -3.13 16.46 -2.82
CA MET A 139 -1.82 16.68 -3.46
C MET A 139 -1.89 16.39 -4.98
N PRO A 140 -2.78 17.06 -5.74
CA PRO A 140 -3.02 16.72 -7.16
C PRO A 140 -1.79 16.92 -8.06
N HIS A 141 -0.80 17.70 -7.62
CA HIS A 141 0.46 17.95 -8.32
C HIS A 141 1.52 16.84 -8.10
N VAL A 142 1.30 15.94 -7.14
CA VAL A 142 2.28 14.91 -6.77
C VAL A 142 2.16 13.69 -7.68
N THR A 143 3.30 13.27 -8.25
CA THR A 143 3.39 12.04 -9.03
C THR A 143 3.70 10.85 -8.11
N LEU A 144 2.98 9.75 -8.29
CA LEU A 144 3.20 8.50 -7.55
C LEU A 144 4.00 7.50 -8.39
N TYR A 145 5.06 6.94 -7.81
CA TYR A 145 5.84 5.85 -8.39
C TYR A 145 5.77 4.61 -7.51
N LYS A 146 5.67 3.43 -8.12
CA LYS A 146 5.61 2.16 -7.38
C LYS A 146 6.49 1.09 -8.04
N PRO A 147 7.83 1.20 -7.94
CA PRO A 147 8.74 0.21 -8.48
C PRO A 147 8.66 -1.11 -7.71
N GLN A 148 8.77 -2.23 -8.45
CA GLN A 148 8.72 -3.59 -7.91
C GLN A 148 10.08 -4.31 -7.96
N ASN A 149 11.04 -3.76 -8.70
CA ASN A 149 12.38 -4.30 -8.87
C ASN A 149 13.38 -3.17 -9.14
N GLN A 150 14.69 -3.51 -9.19
CA GLN A 150 15.76 -2.54 -9.39
C GLN A 150 15.65 -1.82 -10.75
N LYS A 151 15.34 -2.52 -11.82
CA LYS A 151 15.17 -1.93 -13.14
C LYS A 151 14.07 -0.86 -13.16
N GLU A 152 12.96 -1.11 -12.48
CA GLU A 152 11.89 -0.12 -12.34
C GLU A 152 12.32 1.06 -11.45
N CYS A 153 13.19 0.83 -10.44
CA CYS A 153 13.79 1.92 -9.68
C CYS A 153 14.62 2.84 -10.58
N ASP A 154 15.44 2.27 -11.47
CA ASP A 154 16.25 3.05 -12.43
C ASP A 154 15.35 3.86 -13.38
N THR A 155 14.28 3.24 -13.88
CA THR A 155 13.26 3.92 -14.70
C THR A 155 12.61 5.09 -13.95
N VAL A 156 12.30 4.93 -12.65
CA VAL A 156 11.76 6.02 -11.81
C VAL A 156 12.75 7.20 -11.73
N ILE A 157 14.05 6.92 -11.56
CA ILE A 157 15.08 7.96 -11.55
C ILE A 157 15.12 8.72 -12.88
N GLU A 158 15.06 8.02 -14.01
CA GLU A 158 15.02 8.64 -15.33
C GLU A 158 13.79 9.54 -15.51
N LEU A 159 12.60 9.06 -15.12
CA LEU A 159 11.35 9.81 -15.23
C LEU A 159 11.38 11.09 -14.38
N ILE A 160 11.88 11.00 -13.13
CA ILE A 160 12.00 12.17 -12.25
C ILE A 160 12.99 13.19 -12.84
N THR A 161 14.11 12.71 -13.37
CA THR A 161 15.13 13.59 -13.97
C THR A 161 14.60 14.30 -15.22
N LYS A 162 13.90 13.60 -16.11
CA LYS A 162 13.26 14.17 -17.30
C LYS A 162 12.21 15.22 -16.95
N ASN A 163 11.43 15.00 -15.89
CA ASN A 163 10.40 15.95 -15.46
C ASN A 163 10.95 17.21 -14.78
N LYS A 164 12.21 17.19 -14.33
CA LYS A 164 12.88 18.39 -13.77
C LYS A 164 13.44 19.33 -14.86
N ILE A 165 13.57 18.86 -16.08
CA ILE A 165 14.17 19.60 -17.19
C ILE A 165 13.08 20.37 -17.99
N LYS A 166 11.82 20.08 -17.74
CA LYS A 166 10.66 20.83 -18.26
C LYS A 166 10.21 21.92 -17.29
#